data_d12a58053e29ae99243dfdb66ca7f7ee
#
_entry.id   d12a58053e29ae99243dfdb66ca7f7ee
#
_cell.length_a   1.000
_cell.length_b   1.000
_cell.length_c   1.000
_cell.angle_alpha   90.00
_cell.angle_beta   90.00
_cell.angle_gamma   90.00
#
_symmetry.space_group_name_H-M   'P 1'
#
loop_
_entity.id
_entity.type
_entity.pdbx_description
1 polymer ?
#
loop_
_entity_poly.entity_id
_entity_poly.type
_entity_poly.pdbx_seq_one_letter_code
_entity_poly.pdbx_strand_id
1 'polypeptide(L)'
;MSAQNLTLLTDLYELTMMQGYFETQENQTVIFDVFFRENPNKGGYSIMAGVDQVIDYIKNLNFSYEDVDYLRGLGLFSEDFLHYLSGFHFSGDIYAIPEGRVIFPREPLIKVVAPIMEAQLVETAILTIINHQCLIATKASRVVYAAQGDGIMEFGLRRAQGPDAGLYGARAAVIGGCVGTSNVLAGEMFDVPVMGTHAHSWIMTFKDEYTAFKEYARLYPDACTLLVDTYDTLKSGVPNAIRVFKELREAGIKPKSYGIRLDSGDLAYLSKKARKMLDDAGFPDAVIAASNDLDEYLIHDLKMQGAAITSWGVGTNLITSKDCPSFGGVYKLAAIQNAEGQFIPKIKISENTEKITNPGNKTIYRIYDKETHMLRADLICFADEVYDPEEDLLLFDPNATWKKTLLKGGTYTMKELLQPIFIHGECKYESPSVKEIAAFCKEEKATLWDETKRLFNPHKVYVDLSQKLYDTKTELLNEAHK
;
A
#
# COMPACT_ATOMS: atom_id res chain seq x y z
N MET A 1 16.86 -3.10 15.08
CA MET A 1 17.91 -3.56 14.16
C MET A 1 18.64 -2.32 13.68
N SER A 2 19.98 -2.34 13.53
CA SER A 2 20.66 -1.27 12.76
C SER A 2 19.99 -1.25 11.38
N ALA A 3 19.60 -0.07 10.89
CA ALA A 3 19.09 0.06 9.54
C ALA A 3 20.09 -0.60 8.59
N GLN A 4 19.65 -1.58 7.83
CA GLN A 4 20.49 -2.23 6.84
C GLN A 4 20.84 -1.18 5.80
N ASN A 5 22.14 -1.00 5.51
CA ASN A 5 22.55 -0.14 4.41
C ASN A 5 22.07 -0.78 3.09
N LEU A 6 21.12 -0.12 2.42
CA LEU A 6 20.54 -0.57 1.16
C LEU A 6 21.12 0.16 -0.06
N THR A 7 22.28 0.80 0.08
CA THR A 7 22.91 1.59 -1.00
C THR A 7 23.16 0.77 -2.26
N LEU A 8 23.53 -0.51 -2.12
CA LEU A 8 23.71 -1.42 -3.25
C LEU A 8 22.40 -2.12 -3.71
N LEU A 9 21.24 -1.76 -3.13
CA LEU A 9 19.95 -2.23 -3.64
C LEU A 9 19.55 -1.43 -4.89
N THR A 10 20.30 -1.64 -5.95
CA THR A 10 20.14 -0.97 -7.24
C THR A 10 20.42 -1.94 -8.38
N ASP A 11 19.86 -1.70 -9.55
CA ASP A 11 20.19 -2.47 -10.74
C ASP A 11 21.54 -2.00 -11.33
N LEU A 12 22.31 -2.92 -11.90
CA LEU A 12 23.65 -2.62 -12.43
C LEU A 12 23.65 -1.48 -13.46
N TYR A 13 22.60 -1.37 -14.28
CA TYR A 13 22.52 -0.34 -15.30
C TYR A 13 22.52 1.08 -14.71
N GLU A 14 22.02 1.26 -13.50
CA GLU A 14 22.01 2.57 -12.83
C GLU A 14 23.43 3.03 -12.53
N LEU A 15 24.28 2.16 -11.98
CA LEU A 15 25.69 2.46 -11.73
C LEU A 15 26.49 2.65 -13.02
N THR A 16 26.24 1.85 -14.06
CA THR A 16 26.92 2.00 -15.35
C THR A 16 26.52 3.28 -16.06
N MET A 17 25.26 3.69 -15.98
CA MET A 17 24.81 4.99 -16.48
C MET A 17 25.40 6.16 -15.67
N MET A 18 25.44 6.03 -14.33
CA MET A 18 26.08 7.03 -13.48
C MET A 18 27.55 7.24 -13.86
N GLN A 19 28.33 6.17 -14.07
CA GLN A 19 29.70 6.30 -14.58
C GLN A 19 29.74 6.98 -15.95
N GLY A 20 28.80 6.66 -16.85
CA GLY A 20 28.68 7.33 -18.14
C GLY A 20 28.47 8.84 -17.99
N TYR A 21 27.56 9.27 -17.12
CA TYR A 21 27.33 10.69 -16.81
C TYR A 21 28.55 11.35 -16.16
N PHE A 22 29.22 10.64 -15.25
CA PHE A 22 30.46 11.11 -14.62
C PHE A 22 31.57 11.39 -15.62
N GLU A 23 31.85 10.45 -16.51
CA GLU A 23 32.91 10.56 -17.54
C GLU A 23 32.60 11.61 -18.61
N THR A 24 31.31 11.77 -18.97
CA THR A 24 30.88 12.79 -19.93
C THR A 24 30.61 14.15 -19.30
N GLN A 25 30.78 14.27 -17.98
CA GLN A 25 30.50 15.48 -17.19
C GLN A 25 29.05 15.97 -17.27
N GLU A 26 28.11 15.06 -17.54
CA GLU A 26 26.68 15.33 -17.55
C GLU A 26 26.16 15.25 -16.10
N ASN A 27 25.90 16.39 -15.49
CA ASN A 27 25.39 16.49 -14.12
C ASN A 27 24.28 17.51 -13.96
N GLN A 28 23.45 17.65 -15.02
CA GLN A 28 22.30 18.54 -14.95
C GLN A 28 21.29 18.06 -13.89
N THR A 29 20.59 19.01 -13.28
CA THR A 29 19.42 18.72 -12.48
C THR A 29 18.30 18.19 -13.37
N VAL A 30 17.69 17.10 -12.94
CA VAL A 30 16.62 16.42 -13.69
C VAL A 30 15.40 16.22 -12.81
N ILE A 31 14.27 15.94 -13.45
CA ILE A 31 13.04 15.53 -12.77
C ILE A 31 12.65 14.13 -13.23
N PHE A 32 12.47 13.24 -12.26
CA PHE A 32 11.85 11.93 -12.47
C PHE A 32 10.54 11.83 -11.70
N ASP A 33 9.57 11.14 -12.27
CA ASP A 33 8.31 10.80 -11.60
C ASP A 33 8.15 9.30 -11.43
N VAL A 34 7.70 8.92 -10.24
CA VAL A 34 7.14 7.59 -9.96
C VAL A 34 5.64 7.65 -10.23
N PHE A 35 5.13 6.71 -11.02
CA PHE A 35 3.70 6.54 -11.25
C PHE A 35 3.39 5.09 -11.61
N PHE A 36 2.12 4.70 -11.62
CA PHE A 36 1.68 3.39 -12.08
C PHE A 36 0.62 3.53 -13.18
N ARG A 37 0.34 2.44 -13.92
CA ARG A 37 -0.50 2.52 -15.13
C ARG A 37 -1.92 2.03 -14.94
N GLU A 38 -2.11 1.03 -14.07
CA GLU A 38 -3.39 0.39 -13.83
C GLU A 38 -3.53 0.02 -12.36
N ASN A 39 -4.73 0.12 -11.81
CA ASN A 39 -5.01 -0.36 -10.47
C ASN A 39 -4.90 -1.90 -10.41
N PRO A 40 -4.30 -2.47 -9.35
CA PRO A 40 -4.32 -3.90 -9.11
C PRO A 40 -5.75 -4.45 -9.17
N ASN A 41 -5.89 -5.67 -9.72
CA ASN A 41 -7.17 -6.38 -9.82
C ASN A 41 -8.28 -5.59 -10.54
N LYS A 42 -7.93 -4.68 -11.43
CA LYS A 42 -8.86 -3.77 -12.10
C LYS A 42 -9.74 -3.00 -11.09
N GLY A 43 -9.20 -2.70 -9.92
CA GLY A 43 -9.86 -1.93 -8.87
C GLY A 43 -10.11 -0.48 -9.28
N GLY A 44 -10.96 0.22 -8.53
CA GLY A 44 -11.27 1.62 -8.80
C GLY A 44 -10.22 2.59 -8.24
N TYR A 45 -9.38 2.15 -7.32
CA TYR A 45 -8.36 2.94 -6.63
C TYR A 45 -7.22 2.07 -6.10
N SER A 46 -6.13 2.70 -5.69
CA SER A 46 -5.03 2.11 -4.93
C SER A 46 -4.74 2.94 -3.68
N ILE A 47 -3.89 2.44 -2.78
CA ILE A 47 -3.49 3.13 -1.54
C ILE A 47 -2.00 3.41 -1.59
N MET A 48 -1.62 4.66 -1.32
CA MET A 48 -0.22 5.06 -1.18
C MET A 48 0.37 4.51 0.12
N ALA A 49 1.50 3.81 0.02
CA ALA A 49 2.24 3.28 1.16
C ALA A 49 3.72 3.09 0.82
N GLY A 50 4.60 3.17 1.81
CA GLY A 50 6.04 2.95 1.66
C GLY A 50 6.91 4.22 1.71
N VAL A 51 6.32 5.42 1.81
CA VAL A 51 7.09 6.68 1.86
C VAL A 51 8.03 6.71 3.05
N ASP A 52 7.61 6.23 4.21
CA ASP A 52 8.45 6.17 5.42
C ASP A 52 9.73 5.33 5.19
N GLN A 53 9.59 4.16 4.54
CA GLN A 53 10.74 3.33 4.19
C GLN A 53 11.63 3.99 3.12
N VAL A 54 11.07 4.75 2.18
CA VAL A 54 11.85 5.57 1.23
C VAL A 54 12.65 6.64 1.96
N ILE A 55 12.05 7.30 2.95
CA ILE A 55 12.74 8.28 3.80
C ILE A 55 13.93 7.66 4.52
N ASP A 56 13.74 6.49 5.12
CA ASP A 56 14.82 5.76 5.79
C ASP A 56 15.93 5.35 4.82
N TYR A 57 15.56 4.89 3.62
CA TYR A 57 16.54 4.56 2.57
C TYR A 57 17.39 5.77 2.19
N ILE A 58 16.76 6.91 1.86
CA ILE A 58 17.48 8.13 1.45
C ILE A 58 18.37 8.69 2.56
N LYS A 59 17.90 8.69 3.82
CA LYS A 59 18.69 9.13 4.98
C LYS A 59 19.95 8.28 5.21
N ASN A 60 19.91 7.00 4.86
CA ASN A 60 21.02 6.06 5.07
C ASN A 60 21.81 5.77 3.78
N LEU A 61 21.52 6.47 2.69
CA LEU A 61 22.15 6.28 1.39
C LEU A 61 23.59 6.79 1.41
N ASN A 62 24.53 5.87 1.50
CA ASN A 62 25.96 6.15 1.45
C ASN A 62 26.74 4.89 1.04
N PHE A 63 27.78 5.05 0.23
CA PHE A 63 28.65 3.94 -0.14
C PHE A 63 29.74 3.74 0.94
N SER A 64 29.66 2.64 1.66
CA SER A 64 30.70 2.25 2.60
C SER A 64 32.01 1.87 1.86
N TYR A 65 33.09 1.74 2.62
CA TYR A 65 34.35 1.24 2.04
C TYR A 65 34.19 -0.16 1.43
N GLU A 66 33.43 -1.02 2.10
CA GLU A 66 33.12 -2.38 1.64
C GLU A 66 32.31 -2.38 0.36
N ASP A 67 31.35 -1.46 0.21
CA ASP A 67 30.55 -1.31 -1.00
C ASP A 67 31.44 -0.90 -2.19
N VAL A 68 32.29 0.09 -1.99
CA VAL A 68 33.23 0.57 -3.03
C VAL A 68 34.23 -0.52 -3.41
N ASP A 69 34.75 -1.25 -2.43
CA ASP A 69 35.70 -2.35 -2.69
C ASP A 69 35.05 -3.51 -3.45
N TYR A 70 33.80 -3.85 -3.12
CA TYR A 70 33.00 -4.80 -3.88
C TYR A 70 32.83 -4.35 -5.35
N LEU A 71 32.43 -3.08 -5.57
CA LEU A 71 32.25 -2.53 -6.92
C LEU A 71 33.57 -2.53 -7.71
N ARG A 72 34.70 -2.22 -7.06
CA ARG A 72 36.05 -2.34 -7.64
C ARG A 72 36.34 -3.77 -8.11
N GLY A 73 35.96 -4.74 -7.32
CA GLY A 73 36.12 -6.16 -7.63
C GLY A 73 35.35 -6.62 -8.88
N LEU A 74 34.30 -5.91 -9.28
CA LEU A 74 33.56 -6.20 -10.53
C LEU A 74 34.36 -5.85 -11.80
N GLY A 75 35.38 -4.97 -11.70
CA GLY A 75 36.22 -4.55 -12.82
C GLY A 75 35.47 -3.75 -13.92
N LEU A 76 34.35 -3.13 -13.58
CA LEU A 76 33.51 -2.37 -14.50
C LEU A 76 33.69 -0.86 -14.36
N PHE A 77 34.18 -0.38 -13.21
CA PHE A 77 34.16 1.01 -12.83
C PHE A 77 35.56 1.58 -12.75
N SER A 78 35.75 2.86 -13.16
CA SER A 78 37.00 3.58 -13.05
C SER A 78 37.30 3.96 -11.59
N GLU A 79 38.57 4.06 -11.21
CA GLU A 79 38.96 4.47 -9.85
C GLU A 79 38.47 5.87 -9.50
N ASP A 80 38.41 6.79 -10.47
CA ASP A 80 37.89 8.14 -10.28
C ASP A 80 36.39 8.13 -9.95
N PHE A 81 35.62 7.29 -10.63
CA PHE A 81 34.18 7.12 -10.33
C PHE A 81 33.98 6.43 -8.96
N LEU A 82 34.76 5.40 -8.64
CA LEU A 82 34.73 4.74 -7.33
C LEU A 82 35.08 5.70 -6.19
N HIS A 83 36.03 6.60 -6.43
CA HIS A 83 36.35 7.67 -5.48
C HIS A 83 35.19 8.67 -5.33
N TYR A 84 34.52 9.04 -6.41
CA TYR A 84 33.30 9.85 -6.35
C TYR A 84 32.20 9.19 -5.51
N LEU A 85 31.96 7.89 -5.70
CA LEU A 85 30.97 7.14 -4.91
C LEU A 85 31.28 7.15 -3.41
N SER A 86 32.55 7.12 -3.01
CA SER A 86 32.92 7.15 -1.58
C SER A 86 32.53 8.44 -0.85
N GLY A 87 32.26 9.52 -1.58
CA GLY A 87 31.77 10.79 -1.06
C GLY A 87 30.30 11.06 -1.37
N PHE A 88 29.58 10.07 -1.90
CA PHE A 88 28.20 10.22 -2.37
C PHE A 88 27.23 10.51 -1.22
N HIS A 89 26.35 11.47 -1.42
CA HIS A 89 25.19 11.74 -0.60
C HIS A 89 24.06 12.29 -1.49
N PHE A 90 22.84 12.05 -1.12
CA PHE A 90 21.69 12.61 -1.84
C PHE A 90 21.52 14.09 -1.46
N SER A 91 21.51 14.98 -2.44
CA SER A 91 21.42 16.43 -2.24
C SER A 91 20.15 17.06 -2.85
N GLY A 92 19.34 16.25 -3.52
CA GLY A 92 18.16 16.71 -4.26
C GLY A 92 16.92 16.94 -3.39
N ASP A 93 15.82 17.23 -4.10
CA ASP A 93 14.49 17.36 -3.52
C ASP A 93 13.64 16.13 -3.86
N ILE A 94 12.82 15.70 -2.91
CA ILE A 94 11.81 14.65 -3.12
C ILE A 94 10.46 15.16 -2.63
N TYR A 95 9.45 15.05 -3.48
CA TYR A 95 8.06 15.32 -3.15
C TYR A 95 7.28 14.02 -3.31
N ALA A 96 6.34 13.73 -2.39
CA ALA A 96 5.53 12.53 -2.45
C ALA A 96 4.09 12.78 -2.05
N ILE A 97 3.18 11.96 -2.56
CA ILE A 97 1.83 11.83 -2.02
C ILE A 97 1.93 11.14 -0.66
N PRO A 98 1.33 11.69 0.42
CA PRO A 98 1.38 11.07 1.75
C PRO A 98 0.77 9.67 1.80
N GLU A 99 1.32 8.83 2.68
CA GLU A 99 0.80 7.48 2.91
C GLU A 99 -0.65 7.49 3.42
N GLY A 100 -1.39 6.45 3.10
CA GLY A 100 -2.81 6.32 3.41
C GLY A 100 -3.74 7.00 2.42
N ARG A 101 -3.23 7.88 1.56
CA ARG A 101 -4.03 8.53 0.53
C ARG A 101 -4.45 7.53 -0.56
N VAL A 102 -5.70 7.66 -1.04
CA VAL A 102 -6.10 6.97 -2.26
C VAL A 102 -5.38 7.57 -3.46
N ILE A 103 -4.94 6.74 -4.38
CA ILE A 103 -4.18 7.12 -5.57
C ILE A 103 -4.76 6.45 -6.81
N PHE A 104 -4.53 7.07 -7.97
CA PHE A 104 -5.05 6.59 -9.24
C PHE A 104 -3.93 6.45 -10.28
N PRO A 105 -4.15 5.65 -11.35
CA PRO A 105 -3.17 5.48 -12.41
C PRO A 105 -2.73 6.82 -13.04
N ARG A 106 -1.42 6.93 -13.35
CA ARG A 106 -0.75 8.07 -14.00
C ARG A 106 -0.48 9.29 -13.13
N GLU A 107 -0.93 9.30 -11.89
CA GLU A 107 -0.55 10.34 -10.93
C GLU A 107 0.94 10.29 -10.62
N PRO A 108 1.63 11.44 -10.52
CA PRO A 108 2.98 11.48 -9.99
C PRO A 108 2.94 11.19 -8.48
N LEU A 109 3.25 9.94 -8.09
CA LEU A 109 3.25 9.51 -6.68
C LEU A 109 4.42 10.07 -5.90
N ILE A 110 5.60 10.07 -6.54
CA ILE A 110 6.83 10.66 -6.04
C ILE A 110 7.48 11.42 -7.20
N LYS A 111 7.94 12.63 -6.92
CA LYS A 111 8.76 13.43 -7.81
C LYS A 111 10.14 13.62 -7.20
N VAL A 112 11.18 13.27 -7.94
CA VAL A 112 12.59 13.45 -7.56
C VAL A 112 13.17 14.55 -8.43
N VAL A 113 13.74 15.58 -7.81
CA VAL A 113 14.42 16.70 -8.47
C VAL A 113 15.86 16.73 -7.95
N ALA A 114 16.82 16.25 -8.73
CA ALA A 114 18.18 16.07 -8.27
C ALA A 114 19.19 16.11 -9.43
N PRO A 115 20.51 16.22 -9.16
CA PRO A 115 21.53 15.90 -10.13
C PRO A 115 21.28 14.51 -10.75
N ILE A 116 21.52 14.35 -12.05
CA ILE A 116 21.10 13.16 -12.81
C ILE A 116 21.66 11.84 -12.21
N MET A 117 22.89 11.86 -11.70
CA MET A 117 23.49 10.66 -11.09
C MET A 117 22.76 10.26 -9.80
N GLU A 118 22.38 11.24 -8.97
CA GLU A 118 21.62 10.98 -7.74
C GLU A 118 20.20 10.50 -8.04
N ALA A 119 19.52 11.19 -8.98
CA ALA A 119 18.17 10.82 -9.39
C ALA A 119 18.11 9.44 -10.03
N GLN A 120 19.17 9.01 -10.75
CA GLN A 120 19.25 7.69 -11.38
C GLN A 120 19.43 6.58 -10.34
N LEU A 121 20.31 6.76 -9.36
CA LEU A 121 20.64 5.73 -8.37
C LEU A 121 19.44 5.26 -7.55
N VAL A 122 18.51 6.16 -7.23
CA VAL A 122 17.41 5.88 -6.30
C VAL A 122 16.22 5.15 -6.94
N GLU A 123 16.22 4.95 -8.28
CA GLU A 123 15.11 4.35 -9.03
C GLU A 123 14.68 3.01 -8.45
N THR A 124 15.59 2.02 -8.44
CA THR A 124 15.24 0.63 -8.10
C THR A 124 14.75 0.50 -6.65
N ALA A 125 15.42 1.13 -5.70
CA ALA A 125 15.04 1.04 -4.29
C ALA A 125 13.67 1.69 -4.05
N ILE A 126 13.43 2.90 -4.57
CA ILE A 126 12.12 3.56 -4.47
C ILE A 126 11.02 2.69 -5.08
N LEU A 127 11.23 2.16 -6.28
CA LEU A 127 10.23 1.33 -6.96
C LEU A 127 9.95 0.03 -6.20
N THR A 128 10.99 -0.65 -5.69
CA THR A 128 10.82 -1.90 -4.94
C THR A 128 9.99 -1.67 -3.68
N ILE A 129 10.27 -0.60 -2.94
CA ILE A 129 9.56 -0.23 -1.71
C ILE A 129 8.10 0.13 -2.01
N ILE A 130 7.88 1.07 -2.93
CA ILE A 130 6.53 1.60 -3.23
C ILE A 130 5.66 0.54 -3.90
N ASN A 131 6.19 -0.22 -4.85
CA ASN A 131 5.44 -1.29 -5.51
C ASN A 131 4.91 -2.32 -4.51
N HIS A 132 5.75 -2.77 -3.57
CA HIS A 132 5.34 -3.75 -2.58
C HIS A 132 4.29 -3.19 -1.62
N GLN A 133 4.56 -2.06 -0.96
CA GLN A 133 3.68 -1.57 0.08
C GLN A 133 2.36 -1.02 -0.48
N CYS A 134 2.35 -0.33 -1.62
CA CYS A 134 1.12 0.10 -2.27
C CYS A 134 0.25 -1.10 -2.70
N LEU A 135 0.88 -2.16 -3.23
CA LEU A 135 0.17 -3.38 -3.63
C LEU A 135 -0.54 -4.03 -2.44
N ILE A 136 0.18 -4.24 -1.34
CA ILE A 136 -0.38 -4.93 -0.16
C ILE A 136 -1.41 -4.05 0.56
N ALA A 137 -1.18 -2.74 0.70
CA ALA A 137 -2.17 -1.82 1.26
C ALA A 137 -3.46 -1.79 0.43
N THR A 138 -3.33 -1.79 -0.90
CA THR A 138 -4.47 -1.85 -1.82
C THR A 138 -5.23 -3.17 -1.68
N LYS A 139 -4.52 -4.30 -1.66
CA LYS A 139 -5.13 -5.63 -1.47
C LYS A 139 -5.86 -5.71 -0.13
N ALA A 140 -5.23 -5.26 0.95
CA ALA A 140 -5.85 -5.20 2.28
C ALA A 140 -7.12 -4.35 2.27
N SER A 141 -7.09 -3.18 1.63
CA SER A 141 -8.26 -2.29 1.53
C SER A 141 -9.44 -2.97 0.83
N ARG A 142 -9.21 -3.78 -0.20
CA ARG A 142 -10.25 -4.55 -0.90
C ARG A 142 -10.82 -5.66 -0.01
N VAL A 143 -9.97 -6.38 0.73
CA VAL A 143 -10.39 -7.41 1.69
C VAL A 143 -11.22 -6.79 2.81
N VAL A 144 -10.80 -5.65 3.34
CA VAL A 144 -11.54 -4.91 4.38
C VAL A 144 -12.90 -4.42 3.86
N TYR A 145 -12.97 -3.94 2.61
CA TYR A 145 -14.23 -3.54 2.00
C TYR A 145 -15.21 -4.74 1.88
N ALA A 146 -14.70 -5.90 1.46
CA ALA A 146 -15.51 -7.12 1.34
C ALA A 146 -16.12 -7.59 2.68
N ALA A 147 -15.43 -7.33 3.78
CA ALA A 147 -15.85 -7.72 5.12
C ALA A 147 -16.98 -6.85 5.70
N GLN A 148 -17.36 -5.74 5.05
CA GLN A 148 -18.53 -4.92 5.41
C GLN A 148 -18.55 -4.48 6.88
N GLY A 149 -17.41 -4.09 7.43
CA GLY A 149 -17.25 -3.60 8.80
C GLY A 149 -16.74 -4.63 9.80
N ASP A 150 -16.63 -5.91 9.43
CA ASP A 150 -15.97 -6.91 10.27
C ASP A 150 -14.46 -6.69 10.33
N GLY A 151 -13.82 -7.17 11.40
CA GLY A 151 -12.37 -7.08 11.58
C GLY A 151 -11.59 -8.03 10.67
N ILE A 152 -10.61 -7.50 9.95
CA ILE A 152 -9.63 -8.28 9.18
C ILE A 152 -8.29 -8.29 9.91
N MET A 153 -7.78 -9.48 10.20
CA MET A 153 -6.44 -9.71 10.76
C MET A 153 -5.49 -10.21 9.66
N GLU A 154 -4.32 -9.62 9.56
CA GLU A 154 -3.27 -10.10 8.66
C GLU A 154 -2.55 -11.32 9.27
N PHE A 155 -2.65 -12.49 8.64
CA PHE A 155 -2.09 -13.77 9.13
C PHE A 155 -1.14 -14.41 8.11
N GLY A 156 -0.49 -13.60 7.27
CA GLY A 156 0.29 -14.07 6.13
C GLY A 156 1.79 -14.22 6.35
N LEU A 157 2.37 -13.82 7.49
CA LEU A 157 3.82 -13.75 7.71
C LEU A 157 4.58 -14.98 7.16
N ARG A 158 4.15 -16.21 7.51
CA ARG A 158 4.81 -17.46 7.07
C ARG A 158 4.66 -17.77 5.58
N ARG A 159 3.90 -16.97 4.82
CA ARG A 159 3.61 -17.11 3.40
C ARG A 159 4.20 -15.98 2.56
N ALA A 160 4.73 -14.95 3.19
CA ALA A 160 5.36 -13.81 2.51
C ALA A 160 6.62 -14.24 1.74
N GLN A 161 6.99 -13.45 0.73
CA GLN A 161 8.18 -13.67 -0.08
C GLN A 161 9.45 -13.13 0.60
N GLY A 162 9.73 -13.60 1.79
CA GLY A 162 10.88 -13.24 2.61
C GLY A 162 10.52 -12.40 3.84
N PRO A 163 11.47 -12.23 4.78
CA PRO A 163 11.23 -11.55 6.06
C PRO A 163 10.75 -10.10 5.88
N ASP A 164 11.39 -9.34 4.99
CA ASP A 164 11.04 -7.93 4.75
C ASP A 164 9.64 -7.79 4.12
N ALA A 165 9.29 -8.69 3.18
CA ALA A 165 7.95 -8.72 2.62
C ALA A 165 6.89 -9.05 3.70
N GLY A 166 7.20 -9.90 4.67
CA GLY A 166 6.33 -10.18 5.81
C GLY A 166 6.23 -9.00 6.78
N LEU A 167 7.30 -8.27 6.98
CA LEU A 167 7.37 -7.13 7.90
C LEU A 167 6.63 -5.91 7.34
N TYR A 168 7.07 -5.42 6.19
CA TYR A 168 6.48 -4.25 5.54
C TYR A 168 5.10 -4.54 4.92
N GLY A 169 4.84 -5.80 4.57
CA GLY A 169 3.51 -6.24 4.17
C GLY A 169 2.50 -6.16 5.31
N ALA A 170 2.87 -6.53 6.54
CA ALA A 170 2.03 -6.36 7.73
C ALA A 170 1.75 -4.88 8.01
N ARG A 171 2.77 -3.99 7.90
CA ARG A 171 2.61 -2.54 7.99
C ARG A 171 1.60 -2.03 6.97
N ALA A 172 1.81 -2.38 5.71
CA ALA A 172 0.94 -1.97 4.60
C ALA A 172 -0.50 -2.49 4.75
N ALA A 173 -0.68 -3.71 5.26
CA ALA A 173 -2.00 -4.28 5.51
C ALA A 173 -2.77 -3.49 6.58
N VAL A 174 -2.10 -3.03 7.64
CA VAL A 174 -2.71 -2.16 8.66
C VAL A 174 -3.08 -0.81 8.07
N ILE A 175 -2.23 -0.19 7.25
CA ILE A 175 -2.55 1.04 6.50
C ILE A 175 -3.81 0.83 5.64
N GLY A 176 -3.94 -0.31 4.95
CA GLY A 176 -5.10 -0.67 4.14
C GLY A 176 -6.39 -0.88 4.93
N GLY A 177 -6.30 -1.05 6.27
CA GLY A 177 -7.42 -1.13 7.19
C GLY A 177 -7.53 -2.45 7.97
N CYS A 178 -6.53 -3.34 7.92
CA CYS A 178 -6.47 -4.49 8.83
C CYS A 178 -6.38 -4.01 10.28
N VAL A 179 -7.09 -4.68 11.19
CA VAL A 179 -7.13 -4.31 12.60
C VAL A 179 -5.88 -4.73 13.38
N GLY A 180 -5.05 -5.57 12.79
CA GLY A 180 -3.79 -6.05 13.37
C GLY A 180 -3.15 -7.14 12.54
N THR A 181 -2.00 -7.62 13.02
CA THR A 181 -1.20 -8.67 12.37
C THR A 181 -0.79 -9.76 13.36
N SER A 182 -0.45 -10.93 12.87
CA SER A 182 0.21 -11.96 13.68
C SER A 182 1.73 -11.78 13.79
N ASN A 183 2.30 -10.81 13.09
CA ASN A 183 3.73 -10.55 13.06
C ASN A 183 4.18 -9.75 14.29
N VAL A 184 4.81 -10.45 15.24
CA VAL A 184 5.26 -9.86 16.51
C VAL A 184 6.30 -8.74 16.27
N LEU A 185 7.22 -8.94 15.32
CA LEU A 185 8.24 -7.95 14.97
C LEU A 185 7.61 -6.69 14.36
N ALA A 186 6.58 -6.84 13.52
CA ALA A 186 5.83 -5.70 12.99
C ALA A 186 5.11 -4.94 14.11
N GLY A 187 4.59 -5.66 15.10
CA GLY A 187 4.01 -5.04 16.30
C GLY A 187 4.98 -4.17 17.06
N GLU A 188 6.21 -4.65 17.25
CA GLU A 188 7.28 -3.92 17.93
C GLU A 188 7.75 -2.70 17.11
N MET A 189 8.03 -2.90 15.81
CA MET A 189 8.63 -1.84 14.97
C MET A 189 7.66 -0.71 14.62
N PHE A 190 6.39 -1.05 14.40
CA PHE A 190 5.40 -0.10 13.86
C PHE A 190 4.29 0.25 14.86
N ASP A 191 4.38 -0.22 16.09
CA ASP A 191 3.36 -0.05 17.14
C ASP A 191 1.95 -0.41 16.66
N VAL A 192 1.83 -1.53 15.93
CA VAL A 192 0.54 -2.05 15.45
C VAL A 192 0.04 -3.21 16.31
N PRO A 193 -1.29 -3.43 16.42
CA PRO A 193 -1.83 -4.49 17.25
C PRO A 193 -1.36 -5.87 16.78
N VAL A 194 -0.86 -6.68 17.72
CA VAL A 194 -0.51 -8.09 17.49
C VAL A 194 -1.67 -8.96 17.92
N MET A 195 -2.14 -9.81 17.02
CA MET A 195 -3.32 -10.63 17.21
C MET A 195 -3.04 -12.06 16.75
N GLY A 196 -3.72 -13.03 17.35
CA GLY A 196 -3.59 -14.42 16.96
C GLY A 196 -4.36 -15.34 17.90
N THR A 197 -4.36 -16.62 17.58
CA THR A 197 -4.93 -17.69 18.37
C THR A 197 -3.94 -18.85 18.44
N HIS A 198 -4.38 -20.05 18.75
CA HIS A 198 -3.55 -21.27 18.71
C HIS A 198 -3.71 -22.02 17.39
N ALA A 199 -2.83 -22.99 17.14
CA ALA A 199 -2.87 -23.88 15.99
C ALA A 199 -3.45 -25.25 16.36
N HIS A 200 -3.78 -26.10 15.37
CA HIS A 200 -4.23 -27.49 15.58
C HIS A 200 -3.25 -28.33 16.40
N SER A 201 -1.93 -28.07 16.25
CA SER A 201 -0.90 -28.77 17.03
C SER A 201 -1.07 -28.59 18.54
N TRP A 202 -1.57 -27.42 19.00
CA TRP A 202 -1.91 -27.22 20.41
C TRP A 202 -2.96 -28.24 20.87
N ILE A 203 -4.05 -28.40 20.10
CA ILE A 203 -5.12 -29.36 20.41
C ILE A 203 -4.57 -30.77 20.44
N MET A 204 -3.79 -31.16 19.44
CA MET A 204 -3.23 -32.51 19.27
C MET A 204 -2.21 -32.90 20.34
N THR A 205 -1.63 -31.95 21.07
CA THR A 205 -0.66 -32.18 22.14
C THR A 205 -1.34 -32.70 23.42
N PHE A 206 -2.62 -32.42 23.63
CA PHE A 206 -3.36 -32.82 24.83
C PHE A 206 -4.07 -34.16 24.62
N LYS A 207 -4.45 -34.79 25.72
CA LYS A 207 -5.18 -36.06 25.68
C LYS A 207 -6.53 -35.99 24.97
N ASP A 208 -7.18 -34.85 25.01
CA ASP A 208 -8.45 -34.54 24.35
C ASP A 208 -8.60 -33.04 24.09
N GLU A 209 -9.49 -32.67 23.16
CA GLU A 209 -9.79 -31.33 22.74
C GLU A 209 -10.31 -30.42 23.86
N TYR A 210 -11.18 -30.95 24.72
CA TYR A 210 -11.70 -30.20 25.88
C TYR A 210 -10.58 -29.76 26.81
N THR A 211 -9.63 -30.67 27.13
CA THR A 211 -8.48 -30.33 27.98
C THR A 211 -7.63 -29.25 27.36
N ALA A 212 -7.37 -29.31 26.05
CA ALA A 212 -6.62 -28.26 25.32
C ALA A 212 -7.33 -26.90 25.40
N PHE A 213 -8.63 -26.86 25.19
CA PHE A 213 -9.43 -25.63 25.27
C PHE A 213 -9.46 -25.05 26.69
N LYS A 214 -9.64 -25.91 27.71
CA LYS A 214 -9.63 -25.47 29.10
C LYS A 214 -8.31 -24.86 29.53
N GLU A 215 -7.18 -25.46 29.15
CA GLU A 215 -5.86 -24.91 29.44
C GLU A 215 -5.60 -23.60 28.69
N TYR A 216 -6.02 -23.47 27.44
CA TYR A 216 -5.90 -22.22 26.71
C TYR A 216 -6.73 -21.10 27.37
N ALA A 217 -7.97 -21.39 27.73
CA ALA A 217 -8.85 -20.44 28.41
C ALA A 217 -8.33 -20.03 29.80
N ARG A 218 -7.68 -20.94 30.52
CA ARG A 218 -7.04 -20.65 31.81
C ARG A 218 -5.86 -19.68 31.66
N LEU A 219 -5.06 -19.84 30.60
CA LEU A 219 -3.88 -19.03 30.33
C LEU A 219 -4.23 -17.67 29.73
N TYR A 220 -5.23 -17.62 28.86
CA TYR A 220 -5.62 -16.44 28.06
C TYR A 220 -7.13 -16.17 28.14
N PRO A 221 -7.68 -15.92 29.35
CA PRO A 221 -9.13 -15.76 29.50
C PRO A 221 -9.70 -14.57 28.74
N ASP A 222 -8.93 -13.49 28.60
CA ASP A 222 -9.35 -12.24 27.91
C ASP A 222 -9.19 -12.30 26.37
N ALA A 223 -8.61 -13.36 25.82
CA ALA A 223 -8.40 -13.58 24.39
C ALA A 223 -8.69 -15.05 24.01
N CYS A 224 -9.80 -15.58 24.50
CA CYS A 224 -10.16 -16.98 24.43
C CYS A 224 -10.89 -17.33 23.12
N THR A 225 -10.16 -17.35 21.99
CA THR A 225 -10.70 -17.87 20.71
C THR A 225 -10.21 -19.29 20.47
N LEU A 226 -11.12 -20.24 20.43
CA LEU A 226 -10.85 -21.67 20.37
C LEU A 226 -11.02 -22.22 18.96
N LEU A 227 -9.99 -22.93 18.45
CA LEU A 227 -9.99 -23.54 17.12
C LEU A 227 -10.73 -24.87 17.17
N VAL A 228 -11.94 -24.92 16.58
CA VAL A 228 -12.93 -26.00 16.83
C VAL A 228 -13.02 -27.07 15.76
N ASP A 229 -12.17 -27.00 14.72
CA ASP A 229 -12.24 -27.89 13.56
C ASP A 229 -11.04 -28.85 13.45
N THR A 230 -10.39 -29.17 14.58
CA THR A 230 -9.30 -30.16 14.60
C THR A 230 -9.81 -31.58 14.31
N TYR A 231 -10.98 -31.94 14.81
CA TYR A 231 -11.59 -33.27 14.64
C TYR A 231 -12.97 -33.20 14.00
N ASP A 232 -14.02 -32.88 14.77
CA ASP A 232 -15.39 -32.69 14.26
C ASP A 232 -15.96 -31.42 14.84
N THR A 233 -16.13 -30.41 13.96
CA THR A 233 -16.54 -29.06 14.34
C THR A 233 -17.84 -29.06 15.15
N LEU A 234 -18.88 -29.75 14.68
CA LEU A 234 -20.22 -29.65 15.25
C LEU A 234 -20.50 -30.70 16.37
N LYS A 235 -19.83 -31.85 16.32
CA LYS A 235 -20.04 -32.90 17.33
C LYS A 235 -19.06 -32.84 18.48
N SER A 236 -17.89 -32.23 18.30
CA SER A 236 -16.82 -32.17 19.30
C SER A 236 -16.40 -30.70 19.58
N GLY A 237 -15.89 -29.99 18.60
CA GLY A 237 -15.24 -28.69 18.78
C GLY A 237 -16.15 -27.65 19.42
N VAL A 238 -17.28 -27.33 18.78
CA VAL A 238 -18.22 -26.33 19.30
C VAL A 238 -18.82 -26.73 20.63
N PRO A 239 -19.25 -28.00 20.86
CA PRO A 239 -19.70 -28.46 22.20
C PRO A 239 -18.65 -28.31 23.29
N ASN A 240 -17.39 -28.65 23.03
CA ASN A 240 -16.30 -28.53 24.01
C ASN A 240 -15.98 -27.02 24.27
N ALA A 241 -16.01 -26.14 23.26
CA ALA A 241 -15.87 -24.70 23.46
C ALA A 241 -16.98 -24.13 24.34
N ILE A 242 -18.24 -24.53 24.09
CA ILE A 242 -19.40 -24.12 24.91
C ILE A 242 -19.22 -24.58 26.35
N ARG A 243 -18.73 -25.78 26.55
CA ARG A 243 -18.46 -26.33 27.92
C ARG A 243 -17.43 -25.45 28.63
N VAL A 244 -16.34 -25.07 27.97
CA VAL A 244 -15.30 -24.21 28.56
C VAL A 244 -15.88 -22.83 28.87
N PHE A 245 -16.67 -22.21 27.97
CA PHE A 245 -17.31 -20.92 28.21
C PHE A 245 -18.27 -20.94 29.38
N LYS A 246 -19.01 -22.05 29.60
CA LYS A 246 -19.84 -22.22 30.79
C LYS A 246 -18.99 -22.26 32.06
N GLU A 247 -17.88 -23.00 32.07
CA GLU A 247 -16.97 -23.09 33.21
C GLU A 247 -16.35 -21.73 33.56
N LEU A 248 -15.94 -20.91 32.54
CA LEU A 248 -15.48 -19.55 32.77
C LEU A 248 -16.56 -18.68 33.41
N ARG A 249 -17.78 -18.76 32.94
CA ARG A 249 -18.92 -18.01 33.48
C ARG A 249 -19.27 -18.44 34.91
N GLU A 250 -19.25 -19.72 35.20
CA GLU A 250 -19.47 -20.30 36.55
C GLU A 250 -18.38 -19.87 37.55
N ALA A 251 -17.13 -19.73 37.05
CA ALA A 251 -16.01 -19.21 37.85
C ALA A 251 -16.06 -17.66 38.00
N GLY A 252 -17.06 -16.98 37.47
CA GLY A 252 -17.18 -15.50 37.52
C GLY A 252 -16.22 -14.77 36.60
N ILE A 253 -15.54 -15.45 35.69
CA ILE A 253 -14.62 -14.86 34.72
C ILE A 253 -15.44 -14.30 33.57
N LYS A 254 -15.23 -13.01 33.24
CA LYS A 254 -15.85 -12.30 32.10
C LYS A 254 -14.75 -11.96 31.09
N PRO A 255 -14.54 -12.80 30.05
CA PRO A 255 -13.57 -12.52 29.01
C PRO A 255 -13.84 -11.20 28.29
N LYS A 256 -12.78 -10.42 27.93
CA LYS A 256 -12.93 -9.24 27.07
C LYS A 256 -13.30 -9.61 25.65
N SER A 257 -12.74 -10.73 25.16
CA SER A 257 -13.05 -11.33 23.86
C SER A 257 -12.98 -12.85 23.97
N TYR A 258 -14.00 -13.53 23.46
CA TYR A 258 -14.02 -14.98 23.41
C TYR A 258 -14.84 -15.46 22.21
N GLY A 259 -14.59 -16.66 21.76
CA GLY A 259 -15.29 -17.21 20.62
C GLY A 259 -14.63 -18.47 20.06
N ILE A 260 -14.99 -18.77 18.83
CA ILE A 260 -14.48 -19.92 18.09
C ILE A 260 -13.82 -19.49 16.78
N ARG A 261 -12.89 -20.31 16.27
CA ARG A 261 -12.30 -20.16 14.95
C ARG A 261 -12.55 -21.41 14.09
N LEU A 262 -12.96 -21.16 12.85
CA LEU A 262 -13.14 -22.12 11.77
C LEU A 262 -12.02 -21.92 10.75
N ASP A 263 -11.28 -22.97 10.42
CA ASP A 263 -10.15 -22.95 9.50
C ASP A 263 -10.35 -23.91 8.30
N SER A 264 -11.46 -24.65 8.26
CA SER A 264 -11.73 -25.67 7.26
C SER A 264 -13.22 -25.93 7.05
N GLY A 265 -13.54 -26.67 5.99
CA GLY A 265 -14.91 -27.07 5.65
C GLY A 265 -15.74 -25.97 5.00
N ASP A 266 -17.05 -26.17 4.92
CA ASP A 266 -18.00 -25.17 4.41
C ASP A 266 -18.23 -24.09 5.48
N LEU A 267 -17.53 -22.97 5.38
CA LEU A 267 -17.54 -21.90 6.36
C LEU A 267 -18.94 -21.26 6.52
N ALA A 268 -19.72 -21.16 5.43
CA ALA A 268 -21.07 -20.60 5.51
C ALA A 268 -22.01 -21.53 6.30
N TYR A 269 -21.99 -22.82 5.99
CA TYR A 269 -22.78 -23.81 6.71
C TYR A 269 -22.36 -23.95 8.17
N LEU A 270 -21.05 -24.13 8.40
CA LEU A 270 -20.51 -24.38 9.76
C LEU A 270 -20.72 -23.18 10.68
N SER A 271 -20.47 -21.95 10.18
CA SER A 271 -20.68 -20.75 11.00
C SER A 271 -22.13 -20.54 11.42
N LYS A 272 -23.08 -20.77 10.52
CA LYS A 272 -24.52 -20.69 10.85
C LYS A 272 -24.95 -21.75 11.89
N LYS A 273 -24.44 -22.97 11.76
CA LYS A 273 -24.72 -24.03 12.74
C LYS A 273 -24.07 -23.74 14.09
N ALA A 274 -22.80 -23.34 14.08
CA ALA A 274 -22.08 -22.97 15.29
C ALA A 274 -22.73 -21.79 16.01
N ARG A 275 -23.15 -20.75 15.27
CA ARG A 275 -23.88 -19.60 15.82
C ARG A 275 -25.14 -20.02 16.56
N LYS A 276 -25.97 -20.87 15.93
CA LYS A 276 -27.16 -21.40 16.59
C LYS A 276 -26.83 -22.17 17.88
N MET A 277 -25.78 -23.01 17.88
CA MET A 277 -25.37 -23.77 19.06
C MET A 277 -24.89 -22.84 20.18
N LEU A 278 -24.14 -21.80 19.85
CA LEU A 278 -23.67 -20.81 20.81
C LEU A 278 -24.84 -20.00 21.40
N ASP A 279 -25.79 -19.57 20.58
CA ASP A 279 -26.99 -18.84 21.00
C ASP A 279 -27.87 -19.69 21.91
N ASP A 280 -28.16 -20.95 21.53
CA ASP A 280 -28.95 -21.89 22.31
C ASP A 280 -28.28 -22.19 23.69
N ALA A 281 -26.94 -22.10 23.77
CA ALA A 281 -26.17 -22.24 24.99
C ALA A 281 -26.05 -20.95 25.85
N GLY A 282 -26.56 -19.82 25.36
CA GLY A 282 -26.54 -18.51 26.03
C GLY A 282 -25.25 -17.71 25.84
N PHE A 283 -24.60 -17.82 24.65
CA PHE A 283 -23.39 -17.08 24.24
C PHE A 283 -23.60 -16.33 22.91
N PRO A 284 -24.59 -15.43 22.81
CA PRO A 284 -24.89 -14.72 21.57
C PRO A 284 -23.78 -13.73 21.17
N ASP A 285 -22.95 -13.31 22.11
CA ASP A 285 -21.84 -12.38 21.98
C ASP A 285 -20.50 -13.06 21.62
N ALA A 286 -20.44 -14.41 21.63
CA ALA A 286 -19.24 -15.14 21.24
C ALA A 286 -18.89 -14.90 19.76
N VAL A 287 -17.65 -14.48 19.50
CA VAL A 287 -17.16 -14.21 18.14
C VAL A 287 -17.02 -15.53 17.36
N ILE A 288 -17.36 -15.51 16.08
CA ILE A 288 -16.99 -16.56 15.14
C ILE A 288 -15.96 -15.98 14.18
N ALA A 289 -14.71 -16.42 14.32
CA ALA A 289 -13.63 -16.09 13.42
C ALA A 289 -13.49 -17.15 12.33
N ALA A 290 -13.08 -16.73 11.12
CA ALA A 290 -12.73 -17.66 10.04
C ALA A 290 -11.31 -17.37 9.53
N SER A 291 -10.65 -18.40 9.07
CA SER A 291 -9.37 -18.34 8.36
C SER A 291 -9.37 -19.41 7.25
N ASN A 292 -8.27 -19.61 6.54
CA ASN A 292 -8.12 -20.50 5.40
C ASN A 292 -8.40 -19.87 4.02
N ASP A 293 -7.35 -19.65 3.25
CA ASP A 293 -7.33 -19.21 1.84
C ASP A 293 -8.34 -18.10 1.46
N LEU A 294 -8.70 -17.27 2.45
CA LEU A 294 -9.63 -16.18 2.29
C LEU A 294 -9.05 -15.08 1.40
N ASP A 295 -9.92 -14.47 0.61
CA ASP A 295 -9.68 -13.25 -0.15
C ASP A 295 -10.95 -12.37 -0.19
N GLU A 296 -10.90 -11.22 -0.84
CA GLU A 296 -12.04 -10.31 -0.95
C GLU A 296 -13.25 -10.94 -1.64
N TYR A 297 -13.04 -11.86 -2.58
CA TYR A 297 -14.13 -12.49 -3.33
C TYR A 297 -14.85 -13.55 -2.50
N LEU A 298 -14.07 -14.40 -1.82
CA LEU A 298 -14.64 -15.43 -0.95
C LEU A 298 -15.33 -14.81 0.28
N ILE A 299 -14.74 -13.78 0.89
CA ILE A 299 -15.37 -13.07 2.01
C ILE A 299 -16.68 -12.44 1.57
N HIS A 300 -16.69 -11.74 0.43
CA HIS A 300 -17.92 -11.17 -0.14
C HIS A 300 -19.00 -12.24 -0.36
N ASP A 301 -18.63 -13.38 -0.95
CA ASP A 301 -19.59 -14.46 -1.21
C ASP A 301 -20.11 -15.09 0.08
N LEU A 302 -19.25 -15.34 1.07
CA LEU A 302 -19.65 -15.83 2.39
C LEU A 302 -20.63 -14.88 3.10
N LYS A 303 -20.40 -13.56 3.01
CA LYS A 303 -21.33 -12.54 3.53
C LYS A 303 -22.69 -12.62 2.81
N MET A 304 -22.69 -12.75 1.48
CA MET A 304 -23.93 -12.90 0.69
C MET A 304 -24.69 -14.19 1.03
N GLN A 305 -23.99 -15.25 1.36
CA GLN A 305 -24.60 -16.50 1.84
C GLN A 305 -25.12 -16.40 3.29
N GLY A 306 -24.91 -15.30 3.98
CA GLY A 306 -25.32 -15.09 5.37
C GLY A 306 -24.46 -15.89 6.37
N ALA A 307 -23.18 -16.09 6.09
CA ALA A 307 -22.23 -16.67 7.06
C ALA A 307 -22.20 -15.83 8.35
N ALA A 308 -22.26 -16.51 9.50
CA ALA A 308 -22.27 -15.85 10.81
C ALA A 308 -20.85 -15.58 11.33
N ILE A 309 -20.00 -15.06 10.47
CA ILE A 309 -18.60 -14.76 10.74
C ILE A 309 -18.46 -13.24 10.89
N THR A 310 -17.75 -12.80 11.92
CA THR A 310 -17.53 -11.38 12.25
C THR A 310 -16.06 -10.99 12.41
N SER A 311 -15.16 -11.96 12.22
CA SER A 311 -13.71 -11.74 12.30
C SER A 311 -13.00 -12.67 11.31
N TRP A 312 -12.02 -12.13 10.58
CA TRP A 312 -11.41 -12.83 9.46
C TRP A 312 -9.90 -12.79 9.56
N GLY A 313 -9.26 -13.95 9.55
CA GLY A 313 -7.80 -14.10 9.48
C GLY A 313 -7.38 -14.37 8.04
N VAL A 314 -6.81 -13.38 7.36
CA VAL A 314 -6.44 -13.49 5.95
C VAL A 314 -4.93 -13.61 5.82
N GLY A 315 -4.47 -14.68 5.18
CA GLY A 315 -3.04 -15.02 5.10
C GLY A 315 -2.48 -14.86 3.69
N THR A 316 -2.28 -15.98 3.00
CA THR A 316 -1.56 -16.08 1.73
C THR A 316 -2.04 -15.08 0.68
N ASN A 317 -3.35 -15.04 0.43
CA ASN A 317 -3.92 -14.23 -0.64
C ASN A 317 -3.72 -12.72 -0.42
N LEU A 318 -3.64 -12.27 0.85
CA LEU A 318 -3.38 -10.89 1.20
C LEU A 318 -1.89 -10.56 1.09
N ILE A 319 -1.03 -11.27 1.85
CA ILE A 319 0.39 -10.90 1.99
C ILE A 319 1.18 -11.07 0.70
N THR A 320 0.73 -11.91 -0.22
CA THR A 320 1.36 -12.12 -1.53
C THR A 320 0.63 -11.40 -2.67
N SER A 321 -0.52 -10.79 -2.40
CA SER A 321 -1.43 -10.31 -3.44
C SER A 321 -1.55 -11.33 -4.58
N LYS A 322 -1.92 -12.57 -4.24
CA LYS A 322 -1.75 -13.78 -5.06
C LYS A 322 -2.34 -13.68 -6.47
N ASP A 323 -3.43 -12.97 -6.63
CA ASP A 323 -4.16 -12.79 -7.90
C ASP A 323 -3.64 -11.60 -8.73
N CYS A 324 -2.83 -10.71 -8.13
CA CYS A 324 -2.17 -9.60 -8.80
C CYS A 324 -0.82 -9.33 -8.12
N PRO A 325 0.27 -10.03 -8.49
CA PRO A 325 1.52 -10.01 -7.73
C PRO A 325 2.40 -8.77 -8.00
N SER A 326 1.96 -7.84 -8.84
CA SER A 326 2.73 -6.65 -9.24
C SER A 326 1.88 -5.40 -9.23
N PHE A 327 2.40 -4.33 -8.63
CA PHE A 327 1.78 -2.99 -8.67
C PHE A 327 2.03 -2.28 -10.00
N GLY A 328 3.18 -2.54 -10.64
CA GLY A 328 3.53 -2.01 -11.94
C GLY A 328 3.91 -0.52 -11.93
N GLY A 329 4.44 -0.02 -10.82
CA GLY A 329 5.03 1.30 -10.74
C GLY A 329 6.26 1.42 -11.62
N VAL A 330 6.49 2.64 -12.14
CA VAL A 330 7.60 2.99 -13.01
C VAL A 330 8.20 4.32 -12.59
N TYR A 331 9.47 4.53 -12.90
CA TYR A 331 10.26 5.73 -12.65
C TYR A 331 10.70 6.32 -13.99
N LYS A 332 10.33 7.55 -14.33
CA LYS A 332 10.58 8.06 -15.69
C LYS A 332 11.00 9.51 -15.69
N LEU A 333 12.04 9.81 -16.49
CA LEU A 333 12.52 11.15 -16.74
C LEU A 333 11.41 12.03 -17.34
N ALA A 334 11.16 13.18 -16.72
CA ALA A 334 10.11 14.11 -17.07
C ALA A 334 10.65 15.45 -17.55
N ALA A 335 11.80 15.91 -17.04
CA ALA A 335 12.45 17.15 -17.47
C ALA A 335 13.95 17.13 -17.18
N ILE A 336 14.69 17.99 -17.90
CA ILE A 336 16.11 18.28 -17.67
C ILE A 336 16.27 19.80 -17.56
N GLN A 337 17.02 20.27 -16.58
CA GLN A 337 17.32 21.69 -16.41
C GLN A 337 18.37 22.13 -17.42
N ASN A 338 18.10 23.22 -18.13
CA ASN A 338 19.07 23.84 -19.06
C ASN A 338 20.05 24.79 -18.30
N ALA A 339 21.00 25.37 -19.03
CA ALA A 339 21.99 26.27 -18.46
C ALA A 339 21.38 27.56 -17.86
N GLU A 340 20.19 27.95 -18.31
CA GLU A 340 19.43 29.11 -17.82
C GLU A 340 18.58 28.76 -16.56
N GLY A 341 18.67 27.54 -16.05
CA GLY A 341 17.91 27.09 -14.89
C GLY A 341 16.46 26.68 -15.18
N GLN A 342 16.04 26.60 -16.44
CA GLN A 342 14.68 26.25 -16.86
C GLN A 342 14.57 24.73 -17.06
N PHE A 343 13.48 24.13 -16.60
CA PHE A 343 13.19 22.72 -16.85
C PHE A 343 12.59 22.51 -18.24
N ILE A 344 13.35 21.88 -19.11
CA ILE A 344 12.93 21.48 -20.46
C ILE A 344 12.20 20.15 -20.38
N PRO A 345 10.90 20.09 -20.74
CA PRO A 345 10.12 18.87 -20.69
C PRO A 345 10.72 17.74 -21.54
N LYS A 346 10.69 16.51 -21.03
CA LYS A 346 11.10 15.30 -21.73
C LYS A 346 9.97 14.30 -21.76
N ILE A 347 9.82 13.60 -22.88
CA ILE A 347 8.78 12.60 -23.07
C ILE A 347 9.37 11.30 -23.60
N LYS A 348 8.93 10.17 -23.01
CA LYS A 348 9.18 8.86 -23.61
C LYS A 348 8.04 8.52 -24.54
N ILE A 349 8.37 8.30 -25.81
CA ILE A 349 7.43 7.84 -26.83
C ILE A 349 7.46 6.32 -26.92
N SER A 350 6.32 5.72 -27.22
CA SER A 350 6.17 4.28 -27.36
C SER A 350 5.03 3.99 -28.33
N GLU A 351 5.14 2.90 -29.09
CA GLU A 351 4.04 2.37 -29.90
C GLU A 351 2.80 2.04 -29.05
N ASN A 352 3.02 1.64 -27.80
CA ASN A 352 1.94 1.49 -26.83
C ASN A 352 1.64 2.84 -26.18
N THR A 353 0.49 3.41 -26.48
CA THR A 353 0.05 4.72 -25.96
C THR A 353 0.00 4.80 -24.44
N GLU A 354 -0.24 3.68 -23.76
CA GLU A 354 -0.23 3.58 -22.30
C GLU A 354 1.18 3.77 -21.69
N LYS A 355 2.23 3.61 -22.50
CA LYS A 355 3.63 3.81 -22.08
C LYS A 355 4.14 5.23 -22.30
N ILE A 356 3.35 6.08 -22.94
CA ILE A 356 3.68 7.50 -23.15
C ILE A 356 3.56 8.23 -21.80
N THR A 357 4.62 9.00 -21.45
CA THR A 357 4.71 9.72 -20.17
C THR A 357 4.09 11.11 -20.24
N ASN A 358 3.81 11.71 -19.10
CA ASN A 358 3.48 13.13 -18.99
C ASN A 358 4.77 13.91 -18.74
N PRO A 359 5.13 14.91 -19.58
CA PRO A 359 6.40 15.64 -19.49
C PRO A 359 6.38 16.77 -18.47
N GLY A 360 7.56 17.27 -18.10
CA GLY A 360 7.76 18.53 -17.38
C GLY A 360 7.71 18.44 -15.87
N ASN A 361 7.93 19.59 -15.20
CA ASN A 361 7.81 19.73 -13.75
C ASN A 361 6.34 19.85 -13.36
N LYS A 362 5.77 18.78 -12.82
CA LYS A 362 4.35 18.65 -12.54
C LYS A 362 4.02 18.70 -11.06
N THR A 363 2.78 19.09 -10.78
CA THR A 363 2.08 18.83 -9.54
C THR A 363 0.71 18.21 -9.83
N ILE A 364 -0.04 17.88 -8.79
CA ILE A 364 -1.37 17.28 -8.88
C ILE A 364 -2.29 17.88 -7.83
N TYR A 365 -3.47 18.27 -8.24
CA TYR A 365 -4.55 18.75 -7.39
C TYR A 365 -5.69 17.74 -7.38
N ARG A 366 -6.13 17.34 -6.18
CA ARG A 366 -7.37 16.60 -5.98
C ARG A 366 -8.53 17.56 -5.79
N ILE A 367 -9.60 17.31 -6.49
CA ILE A 367 -10.79 18.15 -6.53
C ILE A 367 -11.93 17.44 -5.81
N TYR A 368 -12.53 18.15 -4.84
CA TYR A 368 -13.67 17.65 -4.08
C TYR A 368 -14.88 18.54 -4.32
N ASP A 369 -16.05 17.95 -4.26
CA ASP A 369 -17.30 18.67 -4.18
C ASP A 369 -17.36 19.45 -2.86
N LYS A 370 -17.67 20.76 -2.91
CA LYS A 370 -17.62 21.65 -1.74
C LYS A 370 -18.67 21.32 -0.69
N GLU A 371 -19.83 20.81 -1.11
CA GLU A 371 -20.97 20.50 -0.24
C GLU A 371 -20.87 19.09 0.35
N THR A 372 -20.58 18.10 -0.48
CA THR A 372 -20.58 16.68 -0.08
C THR A 372 -19.22 16.17 0.36
N HIS A 373 -18.13 16.90 0.05
CA HIS A 373 -16.74 16.49 0.22
C HIS A 373 -16.35 15.21 -0.53
N MET A 374 -17.17 14.78 -1.48
CA MET A 374 -16.88 13.62 -2.32
C MET A 374 -15.88 13.98 -3.41
N LEU A 375 -15.01 13.04 -3.73
CA LEU A 375 -14.00 13.19 -4.78
C LEU A 375 -14.67 13.34 -6.15
N ARG A 376 -14.24 14.33 -6.92
CA ARG A 376 -14.73 14.64 -8.28
C ARG A 376 -13.74 14.19 -9.36
N ALA A 377 -12.48 14.60 -9.23
CA ALA A 377 -11.43 14.30 -10.19
C ALA A 377 -10.06 14.65 -9.59
N ASP A 378 -8.99 14.22 -10.26
CA ASP A 378 -7.64 14.73 -10.05
C ASP A 378 -7.14 15.46 -11.29
N LEU A 379 -6.42 16.56 -11.10
CA LEU A 379 -5.85 17.39 -12.16
C LEU A 379 -4.33 17.41 -12.07
N ILE A 380 -3.66 16.84 -13.06
CA ILE A 380 -2.20 16.96 -13.22
C ILE A 380 -1.91 18.20 -14.05
N CYS A 381 -1.05 19.07 -13.54
CA CYS A 381 -0.68 20.33 -14.18
C CYS A 381 0.82 20.62 -14.00
N PHE A 382 1.36 21.63 -14.66
CA PHE A 382 2.68 22.12 -14.32
C PHE A 382 2.71 22.76 -12.93
N ALA A 383 3.84 22.69 -12.24
CA ALA A 383 3.99 23.20 -10.88
C ALA A 383 3.89 24.74 -10.78
N ASP A 384 3.97 25.44 -11.90
CA ASP A 384 3.80 26.91 -12.01
C ASP A 384 2.35 27.33 -12.31
N GLU A 385 1.44 26.38 -12.52
CA GLU A 385 0.03 26.69 -12.74
C GLU A 385 -0.68 26.88 -11.40
N VAL A 386 -1.45 27.95 -11.29
CA VAL A 386 -2.22 28.31 -10.09
C VAL A 386 -3.71 28.26 -10.43
N TYR A 387 -4.50 27.66 -9.54
CA TYR A 387 -5.94 27.53 -9.69
C TYR A 387 -6.68 28.19 -8.53
N ASP A 388 -7.74 28.93 -8.85
CA ASP A 388 -8.66 29.52 -7.88
C ASP A 388 -9.98 28.70 -7.87
N PRO A 389 -10.36 28.07 -6.76
CA PRO A 389 -11.63 27.35 -6.65
C PRO A 389 -12.89 28.23 -6.83
N GLU A 390 -12.75 29.54 -6.77
CA GLU A 390 -13.86 30.48 -7.04
C GLU A 390 -14.06 30.76 -8.54
N GLU A 391 -13.16 30.27 -9.41
CA GLU A 391 -13.28 30.36 -10.87
C GLU A 391 -13.82 29.06 -11.47
N ASP A 392 -14.41 29.16 -12.70
CA ASP A 392 -14.84 27.99 -13.46
C ASP A 392 -13.66 27.17 -13.95
N LEU A 393 -13.67 25.84 -13.71
CA LEU A 393 -12.62 24.91 -14.13
C LEU A 393 -13.14 23.90 -15.15
N LEU A 394 -12.54 23.89 -16.35
CA LEU A 394 -12.86 22.91 -17.39
C LEU A 394 -11.91 21.72 -17.28
N LEU A 395 -12.45 20.55 -16.97
CA LEU A 395 -11.77 19.26 -16.98
C LEU A 395 -12.07 18.50 -18.27
N PHE A 396 -11.13 17.70 -18.77
CA PHE A 396 -11.33 16.83 -19.91
C PHE A 396 -10.45 15.58 -19.85
N ASP A 397 -10.98 14.45 -20.31
CA ASP A 397 -10.22 13.21 -20.44
C ASP A 397 -9.14 13.36 -21.54
N PRO A 398 -7.84 13.28 -21.24
CA PRO A 398 -6.78 13.47 -22.24
C PRO A 398 -6.78 12.40 -23.34
N ASN A 399 -7.45 11.26 -23.12
CA ASN A 399 -7.57 10.18 -24.12
C ASN A 399 -8.90 10.28 -24.91
N ALA A 400 -9.84 11.15 -24.49
CA ALA A 400 -11.15 11.33 -25.08
C ALA A 400 -11.61 12.79 -24.90
N THR A 401 -10.94 13.72 -25.56
CA THR A 401 -11.04 15.18 -25.34
C THR A 401 -12.45 15.77 -25.54
N TRP A 402 -13.36 15.02 -26.14
CA TRP A 402 -14.80 15.39 -26.21
C TRP A 402 -15.54 15.19 -24.89
N LYS A 403 -15.01 14.35 -23.98
CA LYS A 403 -15.56 14.19 -22.63
C LYS A 403 -15.05 15.34 -21.77
N LYS A 404 -15.93 16.26 -21.50
CA LYS A 404 -15.59 17.50 -20.75
C LYS A 404 -16.56 17.67 -19.58
N THR A 405 -16.04 18.18 -18.48
CA THR A 405 -16.81 18.56 -17.31
C THR A 405 -16.43 19.99 -16.91
N LEU A 406 -17.42 20.89 -16.86
CA LEU A 406 -17.24 22.23 -16.35
C LEU A 406 -17.62 22.26 -14.86
N LEU A 407 -16.66 22.47 -13.98
CA LEU A 407 -16.90 22.75 -12.57
C LEU A 407 -17.10 24.24 -12.41
N LYS A 408 -18.23 24.62 -11.80
CA LYS A 408 -18.54 26.03 -11.53
C LYS A 408 -17.75 26.54 -10.34
N GLY A 409 -17.22 27.75 -10.44
CA GLY A 409 -16.54 28.42 -9.35
C GLY A 409 -17.39 28.45 -8.07
N GLY A 410 -16.75 28.27 -6.93
CA GLY A 410 -17.41 28.18 -5.64
C GLY A 410 -18.11 26.87 -5.30
N THR A 411 -18.18 25.86 -6.23
CA THR A 411 -18.83 24.56 -5.99
C THR A 411 -17.86 23.43 -5.68
N TYR A 412 -16.58 23.68 -5.73
CA TYR A 412 -15.53 22.68 -5.47
C TYR A 412 -14.41 23.24 -4.60
N THR A 413 -13.59 22.37 -4.06
CA THR A 413 -12.34 22.68 -3.37
C THR A 413 -11.21 21.90 -4.01
N MET A 414 -9.97 22.41 -3.90
CA MET A 414 -8.77 21.77 -4.42
C MET A 414 -7.74 21.58 -3.32
N LYS A 415 -7.00 20.47 -3.41
CA LYS A 415 -5.88 20.19 -2.50
C LYS A 415 -4.70 19.64 -3.29
N GLU A 416 -3.55 20.29 -3.18
CA GLU A 416 -2.31 19.76 -3.73
C GLU A 416 -1.89 18.48 -3.00
N LEU A 417 -1.54 17.44 -3.75
CA LEU A 417 -1.24 16.12 -3.18
C LEU A 417 0.24 15.94 -2.89
N LEU A 418 1.13 16.47 -3.73
CA LEU A 418 2.58 16.33 -3.51
C LEU A 418 3.02 17.20 -2.34
N GLN A 419 3.65 16.56 -1.35
CA GLN A 419 4.22 17.23 -0.18
C GLN A 419 5.75 17.14 -0.22
N PRO A 420 6.49 18.17 0.25
CA PRO A 420 7.94 18.13 0.32
C PRO A 420 8.38 17.08 1.37
N ILE A 421 9.20 16.12 0.94
CA ILE A 421 9.79 15.09 1.80
C ILE A 421 11.26 15.43 2.10
N PHE A 422 12.05 15.66 1.05
CA PHE A 422 13.41 16.19 1.13
C PHE A 422 13.50 17.49 0.37
N ILE A 423 14.21 18.47 0.93
CA ILE A 423 14.56 19.73 0.26
C ILE A 423 16.05 19.96 0.46
N HIS A 424 16.79 20.08 -0.64
CA HIS A 424 18.25 20.20 -0.65
C HIS A 424 18.95 19.10 0.17
N GLY A 425 18.49 17.83 0.02
CA GLY A 425 19.03 16.68 0.75
C GLY A 425 18.58 16.57 2.21
N GLU A 426 17.89 17.57 2.76
CA GLU A 426 17.42 17.55 4.13
C GLU A 426 15.97 17.05 4.22
N CYS A 427 15.72 16.07 5.08
CA CYS A 427 14.36 15.59 5.35
C CYS A 427 13.54 16.68 6.06
N LYS A 428 12.44 17.08 5.45
CA LYS A 428 11.49 18.08 5.97
C LYS A 428 10.16 17.48 6.42
N TYR A 429 9.98 16.17 6.22
CA TYR A 429 8.74 15.47 6.52
C TYR A 429 8.90 14.61 7.78
N GLU A 430 7.95 14.73 8.67
CA GLU A 430 7.80 13.86 9.85
C GLU A 430 6.71 12.83 9.55
N SER A 431 7.10 11.56 9.47
CA SER A 431 6.17 10.46 9.17
C SER A 431 5.18 10.28 10.33
N PRO A 432 3.86 10.28 10.06
CA PRO A 432 2.88 9.90 11.07
C PRO A 432 3.03 8.42 11.47
N SER A 433 2.52 8.06 12.63
CA SER A 433 2.43 6.66 13.04
C SER A 433 1.54 5.84 12.08
N VAL A 434 1.76 4.53 12.00
CA VAL A 434 0.94 3.64 11.15
C VAL A 434 -0.54 3.70 11.54
N LYS A 435 -0.86 3.92 12.81
CA LYS A 435 -2.23 4.10 13.31
C LYS A 435 -2.88 5.37 12.76
N GLU A 436 -2.14 6.48 12.73
CA GLU A 436 -2.61 7.75 12.14
C GLU A 436 -2.78 7.63 10.63
N ILE A 437 -1.84 6.99 9.94
CA ILE A 437 -1.93 6.71 8.49
C ILE A 437 -3.16 5.84 8.18
N ALA A 438 -3.43 4.81 8.98
CA ALA A 438 -4.59 3.94 8.79
C ALA A 438 -5.92 4.68 9.04
N ALA A 439 -5.97 5.57 10.05
CA ALA A 439 -7.11 6.44 10.30
C ALA A 439 -7.35 7.39 9.12
N PHE A 440 -6.29 8.05 8.64
CA PHE A 440 -6.34 8.91 7.47
C PHE A 440 -6.78 8.14 6.20
N CYS A 441 -6.28 6.92 5.98
CA CYS A 441 -6.71 6.08 4.88
C CYS A 441 -8.21 5.76 4.92
N LYS A 442 -8.76 5.55 6.12
CA LYS A 442 -10.21 5.35 6.29
C LYS A 442 -10.99 6.61 5.90
N GLU A 443 -10.53 7.80 6.28
CA GLU A 443 -11.14 9.08 5.91
C GLU A 443 -11.06 9.33 4.40
N GLU A 444 -9.89 9.10 3.78
CA GLU A 444 -9.70 9.22 2.34
C GLU A 444 -10.66 8.29 1.56
N LYS A 445 -10.78 7.03 1.98
CA LYS A 445 -11.74 6.10 1.36
C LYS A 445 -13.21 6.54 1.52
N ALA A 446 -13.53 7.29 2.56
CA ALA A 446 -14.87 7.83 2.75
C ALA A 446 -15.24 8.93 1.74
N THR A 447 -14.24 9.60 1.13
CA THR A 447 -14.47 10.57 0.04
C THR A 447 -14.77 9.92 -1.30
N LEU A 448 -14.54 8.61 -1.45
CA LEU A 448 -14.83 7.88 -2.68
C LEU A 448 -16.33 7.53 -2.78
N TRP A 449 -16.87 7.70 -3.97
CA TRP A 449 -18.20 7.18 -4.31
C TRP A 449 -18.24 5.65 -4.16
N ASP A 450 -19.39 5.12 -3.77
CA ASP A 450 -19.57 3.66 -3.59
C ASP A 450 -19.28 2.90 -4.87
N GLU A 451 -19.59 3.50 -6.03
CA GLU A 451 -19.31 2.96 -7.36
C GLU A 451 -17.80 2.74 -7.60
N THR A 452 -16.94 3.57 -7.03
CA THR A 452 -15.49 3.45 -7.16
C THR A 452 -14.94 2.34 -6.26
N LYS A 453 -15.59 2.08 -5.11
CA LYS A 453 -15.14 1.08 -4.13
C LYS A 453 -15.52 -0.35 -4.48
N ARG A 454 -16.39 -0.58 -5.46
CA ARG A 454 -16.86 -1.92 -5.85
C ARG A 454 -15.72 -2.89 -6.15
N LEU A 455 -15.90 -4.15 -5.76
CA LEU A 455 -14.96 -5.23 -6.12
C LEU A 455 -15.04 -5.59 -7.60
N PHE A 456 -16.25 -5.49 -8.19
CA PHE A 456 -16.54 -5.82 -9.58
C PHE A 456 -16.97 -4.59 -10.34
N ASN A 457 -16.38 -4.37 -11.52
CA ASN A 457 -16.71 -3.26 -12.41
C ASN A 457 -16.79 -1.89 -11.68
N PRO A 458 -15.72 -1.47 -10.97
CA PRO A 458 -15.73 -0.18 -10.29
C PRO A 458 -15.77 0.97 -11.30
N HIS A 459 -16.36 2.08 -10.89
CA HIS A 459 -16.26 3.33 -11.65
C HIS A 459 -14.82 3.87 -11.56
N LYS A 460 -14.29 4.32 -12.70
CA LYS A 460 -12.96 4.93 -12.76
C LYS A 460 -13.04 6.41 -12.39
N VAL A 461 -12.16 6.85 -11.53
CA VAL A 461 -11.97 8.28 -11.24
C VAL A 461 -11.23 8.93 -12.42
N TYR A 462 -11.62 10.15 -12.76
CA TYR A 462 -10.98 10.92 -13.81
C TYR A 462 -9.66 11.52 -13.28
N VAL A 463 -8.57 11.27 -14.01
CA VAL A 463 -7.26 11.89 -13.81
C VAL A 463 -6.95 12.66 -15.08
N ASP A 464 -7.23 13.95 -15.02
CA ASP A 464 -7.20 14.84 -16.16
C ASP A 464 -5.88 15.63 -16.23
N LEU A 465 -5.57 16.21 -17.37
CA LEU A 465 -4.43 17.09 -17.57
C LEU A 465 -4.90 18.53 -17.70
N SER A 466 -4.08 19.48 -17.22
CA SER A 466 -4.29 20.88 -17.58
C SER A 466 -4.16 21.07 -19.10
N GLN A 467 -4.80 22.10 -19.63
CA GLN A 467 -4.70 22.41 -21.06
C GLN A 467 -3.23 22.64 -21.47
N LYS A 468 -2.47 23.40 -20.66
CA LYS A 468 -1.04 23.68 -20.91
C LYS A 468 -0.20 22.40 -20.96
N LEU A 469 -0.40 21.48 -20.02
CA LEU A 469 0.31 20.21 -19.99
C LEU A 469 -0.09 19.31 -21.17
N TYR A 470 -1.37 19.25 -21.52
CA TYR A 470 -1.87 18.50 -22.67
C TYR A 470 -1.28 19.02 -23.99
N ASP A 471 -1.26 20.33 -24.19
CA ASP A 471 -0.72 20.97 -25.39
C ASP A 471 0.78 20.71 -25.51
N THR A 472 1.55 20.91 -24.44
CA THR A 472 3.00 20.60 -24.41
C THR A 472 3.27 19.14 -24.73
N LYS A 473 2.49 18.21 -24.16
CA LYS A 473 2.61 16.77 -24.46
C LYS A 473 2.36 16.49 -25.94
N THR A 474 1.34 17.11 -26.52
CA THR A 474 0.96 16.93 -27.91
C THR A 474 2.00 17.50 -28.86
N GLU A 475 2.58 18.66 -28.54
CA GLU A 475 3.67 19.27 -29.29
C GLU A 475 4.91 18.36 -29.35
N LEU A 476 5.35 17.87 -28.18
CA LEU A 476 6.50 16.93 -28.10
C LEU A 476 6.26 15.62 -28.86
N LEU A 477 5.04 15.11 -28.87
CA LEU A 477 4.69 13.93 -29.67
C LEU A 477 4.78 14.23 -31.17
N ASN A 478 4.32 15.40 -31.61
CA ASN A 478 4.37 15.81 -33.02
C ASN A 478 5.81 16.10 -33.49
N GLU A 479 6.66 16.66 -32.64
CA GLU A 479 8.07 16.91 -32.96
C GLU A 479 8.87 15.64 -33.17
N ALA A 480 8.63 14.62 -32.37
CA ALA A 480 9.35 13.36 -32.46
C ALA A 480 8.96 12.48 -33.68
N HIS A 481 7.91 12.85 -34.39
CA HIS A 481 7.50 12.22 -35.67
C HIS A 481 7.99 12.98 -36.91
N LYS A 482 8.73 14.08 -36.71
CA LYS A 482 9.43 14.81 -37.79
C LYS A 482 10.86 14.30 -37.98
#